data_1c5013232b0811ba97a03b5ce1d78ae2
#
_entry.id   1c5013232b0811ba97a03b5ce1d78ae2
#
_cell.length_a   1.000
_cell.length_b   1.000
_cell.length_c   1.000
_cell.angle_alpha   90.00
_cell.angle_beta   90.00
_cell.angle_gamma   90.00
#
_symmetry.space_group_name_H-M   'P 1'
#
loop_
_entity.id
_entity.type
_entity.pdbx_description
1 polymer ?
#
loop_
_entity_poly.entity_id
_entity_poly.type
_entity_poly.pdbx_seq_one_letter_code
_entity_poly.pdbx_strand_id
1 'polypeptide(L)'
;TESDTLRIIDNDERYNYLQSSQRRIQWDKKRLMKIIDRFINSEYDFSVDSIIDAYYNEIKDITLFNFIEKLIVKLQKNGQVRTSETYNCTLNSFKRFRLGNDLYFVELDNDLLMSYEYFLKSGGLSMNTISFYMRRLRAIYNRAVEDGLAEQSNLFKKVYTSSEITVKRAISLKSIKR
;
A
#
# COMPACT_ATOMS: atom_id res chain seq x y z
N THR A 1 9.82 -35.53 0.41
CA THR A 1 8.95 -35.90 1.54
C THR A 1 8.31 -34.66 2.12
N GLU A 2 7.17 -34.79 2.81
CA GLU A 2 6.41 -33.67 3.41
C GLU A 2 7.29 -32.75 4.31
N SER A 3 8.27 -33.35 5.01
CA SER A 3 9.22 -32.63 5.85
C SER A 3 10.19 -31.74 5.05
N ASP A 4 10.55 -32.09 3.85
CA ASP A 4 11.45 -31.32 3.00
C ASP A 4 10.71 -30.12 2.38
N THR A 5 9.43 -30.31 2.03
CA THR A 5 8.56 -29.23 1.53
C THR A 5 8.30 -28.16 2.60
N LEU A 6 8.08 -28.56 3.85
CA LEU A 6 7.91 -27.64 4.98
C LEU A 6 9.19 -26.84 5.27
N ARG A 7 10.37 -27.46 5.18
CA ARG A 7 11.67 -26.77 5.34
C ARG A 7 11.96 -25.76 4.24
N ILE A 8 11.56 -26.05 3.02
CA ILE A 8 11.70 -25.12 1.87
C ILE A 8 10.80 -23.91 2.06
N ILE A 9 9.55 -24.10 2.47
CA ILE A 9 8.59 -23.01 2.75
C ILE A 9 9.10 -22.11 3.89
N ASP A 10 9.61 -22.67 4.97
CA ASP A 10 10.17 -21.92 6.10
C ASP A 10 11.42 -21.10 5.68
N ASN A 11 12.26 -21.64 4.81
CA ASN A 11 13.41 -20.91 4.26
C ASN A 11 12.99 -19.75 3.32
N ASP A 12 11.96 -19.93 2.51
CA ASP A 12 11.46 -18.90 1.60
C ASP A 12 10.78 -17.76 2.37
N GLU A 13 9.98 -18.06 3.38
CA GLU A 13 9.38 -17.05 4.26
C GLU A 13 10.46 -16.27 5.03
N ARG A 14 11.45 -16.96 5.58
CA ARG A 14 12.59 -16.33 6.26
C ARG A 14 13.42 -15.47 5.30
N TYR A 15 13.65 -15.92 4.09
CA TYR A 15 14.36 -15.14 3.08
C TYR A 15 13.62 -13.86 2.70
N ASN A 16 12.30 -13.95 2.46
CA ASN A 16 11.45 -12.81 2.17
C ASN A 16 11.41 -11.81 3.33
N TYR A 17 11.33 -12.30 4.57
CA TYR A 17 11.40 -11.47 5.77
C TYR A 17 12.75 -10.73 5.88
N LEU A 18 13.86 -11.43 5.66
CA LEU A 18 15.20 -10.82 5.69
C LEU A 18 15.37 -9.77 4.60
N GLN A 19 14.88 -10.03 3.39
CA GLN A 19 14.90 -9.07 2.29
C GLN A 19 14.07 -7.81 2.59
N SER A 20 12.87 -7.98 3.14
CA SER A 20 12.02 -6.85 3.53
C SER A 20 12.67 -6.03 4.64
N SER A 21 13.26 -6.69 5.64
CA SER A 21 14.00 -6.04 6.73
C SER A 21 15.22 -5.28 6.22
N GLN A 22 15.98 -5.86 5.29
CA GLN A 22 17.13 -5.20 4.68
C GLN A 22 16.72 -3.95 3.87
N ARG A 23 15.65 -4.04 3.09
CA ARG A 23 15.09 -2.89 2.35
C ARG A 23 14.69 -1.78 3.32
N ARG A 24 14.04 -2.12 4.43
CA ARG A 24 13.65 -1.16 5.46
C ARG A 24 14.86 -0.47 6.09
N ILE A 25 15.88 -1.23 6.49
CA ILE A 25 17.12 -0.67 7.05
C ILE A 25 17.81 0.29 6.06
N GLN A 26 17.90 -0.09 4.79
CA GLN A 26 18.50 0.78 3.75
C GLN A 26 17.67 2.06 3.53
N TRP A 27 16.37 1.97 3.58
CA TRP A 27 15.48 3.11 3.47
C TRP A 27 15.61 4.05 4.68
N ASP A 28 15.61 3.50 5.90
CA ASP A 28 15.81 4.25 7.16
C ASP A 28 17.17 4.95 7.14
N LYS A 29 18.23 4.26 6.70
CA LYS A 29 19.57 4.83 6.56
C LYS A 29 19.59 6.01 5.59
N LYS A 30 19.03 5.86 4.38
CA LYS A 30 18.96 6.94 3.38
C LYS A 30 18.23 8.16 3.93
N ARG A 31 17.16 7.94 4.68
CA ARG A 31 16.34 9.02 5.25
C ARG A 31 17.06 9.74 6.39
N LEU A 32 17.66 8.97 7.28
CA LEU A 32 18.46 9.53 8.37
C LEU A 32 19.61 10.39 7.84
N MET A 33 20.30 9.93 6.78
CA MET A 33 21.34 10.72 6.13
C MET A 33 20.81 12.05 5.58
N LYS A 34 19.63 12.05 4.92
CA LYS A 34 19.01 13.30 4.45
C LYS A 34 18.65 14.27 5.58
N ILE A 35 18.21 13.74 6.72
CA ILE A 35 17.93 14.55 7.92
C ILE A 35 19.22 15.16 8.44
N ILE A 36 20.27 14.35 8.59
CA ILE A 36 21.60 14.80 9.05
C ILE A 36 22.14 15.87 8.12
N ASP A 37 22.12 15.65 6.79
CA ASP A 37 22.58 16.63 5.80
C ASP A 37 21.82 17.96 5.92
N ARG A 38 20.51 17.92 6.21
CA ARG A 38 19.69 19.12 6.43
C ARG A 38 20.13 19.87 7.69
N PHE A 39 20.43 19.16 8.77
CA PHE A 39 20.91 19.77 10.02
C PHE A 39 22.33 20.34 9.84
N ILE A 40 23.23 19.62 9.18
CA ILE A 40 24.59 20.11 8.89
C ILE A 40 24.57 21.39 8.04
N ASN A 41 23.65 21.48 7.06
CA ASN A 41 23.50 22.66 6.21
C ASN A 41 22.64 23.77 6.84
N SER A 42 22.13 23.57 8.07
CA SER A 42 21.43 24.61 8.80
C SER A 42 22.45 25.47 9.58
N GLU A 43 22.13 26.76 9.73
CA GLU A 43 22.95 27.68 10.52
C GLU A 43 22.76 27.53 12.05
N TYR A 44 21.94 26.57 12.48
CA TYR A 44 21.58 26.36 13.88
C TYR A 44 22.36 25.18 14.46
N ASP A 45 22.78 25.33 15.73
CA ASP A 45 23.30 24.21 16.50
C ASP A 45 22.21 23.14 16.70
N PHE A 46 22.57 21.90 16.53
CA PHE A 46 21.66 20.76 16.69
C PHE A 46 22.26 19.69 17.62
N SER A 47 21.38 18.99 18.32
CA SER A 47 21.74 17.84 19.16
C SER A 47 21.36 16.52 18.44
N VAL A 48 21.88 15.42 18.96
CA VAL A 48 21.46 14.08 18.54
C VAL A 48 19.96 13.88 18.74
N ASP A 49 19.41 14.40 19.84
CA ASP A 49 17.97 14.32 20.13
C ASP A 49 17.14 15.06 19.09
N SER A 50 17.62 16.22 18.60
CA SER A 50 16.95 16.95 17.52
C SER A 50 16.86 16.14 16.23
N ILE A 51 17.91 15.38 15.89
CA ILE A 51 17.91 14.47 14.73
C ILE A 51 16.93 13.31 14.95
N ILE A 52 16.93 12.73 16.13
CA ILE A 52 16.05 11.63 16.51
C ILE A 52 14.58 12.08 16.45
N ASP A 53 14.25 13.24 17.00
CA ASP A 53 12.90 13.80 16.98
C ASP A 53 12.45 14.10 15.55
N ALA A 54 13.31 14.69 14.73
CA ALA A 54 13.04 14.93 13.33
C ALA A 54 12.77 13.62 12.57
N TYR A 55 13.57 12.59 12.84
CA TYR A 55 13.39 11.26 12.24
C TYR A 55 12.06 10.65 12.65
N TYR A 56 11.72 10.61 13.94
CA TYR A 56 10.44 10.06 14.41
C TYR A 56 9.23 10.86 13.90
N ASN A 57 9.32 12.17 13.82
CA ASN A 57 8.26 13.00 13.27
C ASN A 57 8.02 12.70 11.78
N GLU A 58 9.10 12.50 11.03
CA GLU A 58 8.97 12.12 9.62
C GLU A 58 8.43 10.69 9.44
N ILE A 59 8.77 9.73 10.31
CA ILE A 59 8.32 8.33 10.18
C ILE A 59 6.83 8.17 10.50
N LYS A 60 6.31 8.91 11.49
CA LYS A 60 4.87 8.82 11.87
C LYS A 60 3.93 9.00 10.68
N ASP A 61 4.38 9.73 9.67
CA ASP A 61 3.54 10.12 8.53
C ASP A 61 3.67 9.21 7.30
N ILE A 62 4.55 8.19 7.33
CA ILE A 62 4.98 7.44 6.15
C ILE A 62 4.40 6.04 6.07
N THR A 63 3.59 5.65 7.04
CA THR A 63 2.89 4.37 6.95
C THR A 63 1.76 4.45 5.93
N LEU A 64 1.48 3.33 5.28
CA LEU A 64 0.47 3.23 4.23
C LEU A 64 -0.91 3.66 4.71
N PHE A 65 -1.33 3.18 5.89
CA PHE A 65 -2.68 3.48 6.39
C PHE A 65 -2.82 4.97 6.74
N ASN A 66 -1.84 5.52 7.45
CA ASN A 66 -1.85 6.94 7.82
C ASN A 66 -1.84 7.85 6.58
N PHE A 67 -1.03 7.51 5.57
CA PHE A 67 -1.03 8.23 4.30
C PHE A 67 -2.39 8.21 3.62
N ILE A 68 -3.04 7.03 3.55
CA ILE A 68 -4.37 6.91 2.93
C ILE A 68 -5.40 7.72 3.72
N GLU A 69 -5.38 7.69 5.04
CA GLU A 69 -6.28 8.47 5.90
C GLU A 69 -6.14 9.98 5.65
N LYS A 70 -4.91 10.49 5.60
CA LYS A 70 -4.64 11.90 5.25
C LYS A 70 -5.13 12.24 3.85
N LEU A 71 -4.93 11.33 2.90
CA LEU A 71 -5.38 11.51 1.53
C LEU A 71 -6.91 11.55 1.43
N ILE A 72 -7.63 10.69 2.18
CA ILE A 72 -9.09 10.70 2.27
C ILE A 72 -9.59 12.05 2.77
N VAL A 73 -9.02 12.57 3.87
CA VAL A 73 -9.38 13.89 4.42
C VAL A 73 -9.13 15.00 3.40
N LYS A 74 -7.99 14.99 2.71
CA LYS A 74 -7.66 15.96 1.65
C LYS A 74 -8.68 15.92 0.50
N LEU A 75 -9.05 14.72 0.05
CA LEU A 75 -10.03 14.54 -1.02
C LEU A 75 -11.43 15.03 -0.61
N GLN A 76 -11.85 14.78 0.62
CA GLN A 76 -13.13 15.28 1.16
C GLN A 76 -13.17 16.80 1.18
N LYS A 77 -12.11 17.45 1.70
CA LYS A 77 -11.98 18.91 1.72
C LYS A 77 -12.04 19.52 0.31
N ASN A 78 -11.54 18.80 -0.68
CA ASN A 78 -11.56 19.22 -2.09
C ASN A 78 -12.88 18.89 -2.82
N GLY A 79 -13.92 18.40 -2.12
CA GLY A 79 -15.20 18.04 -2.72
C GLY A 79 -15.18 16.72 -3.51
N GLN A 80 -14.07 15.98 -3.52
CA GLN A 80 -13.92 14.69 -4.21
C GLN A 80 -14.45 13.53 -3.37
N VAL A 81 -15.68 13.65 -2.88
CA VAL A 81 -16.30 12.72 -1.92
C VAL A 81 -16.29 11.28 -2.43
N ARG A 82 -16.70 11.04 -3.70
CA ARG A 82 -16.77 9.70 -4.25
C ARG A 82 -15.40 9.01 -4.35
N THR A 83 -14.34 9.77 -4.63
CA THR A 83 -12.97 9.23 -4.64
C THR A 83 -12.51 8.90 -3.23
N SER A 84 -12.81 9.76 -2.25
CA SER A 84 -12.48 9.51 -0.84
C SER A 84 -13.16 8.25 -0.31
N GLU A 85 -14.43 8.02 -0.66
CA GLU A 85 -15.17 6.81 -0.30
C GLU A 85 -14.52 5.55 -0.88
N THR A 86 -14.09 5.58 -2.16
CA THR A 86 -13.40 4.44 -2.78
C THR A 86 -12.05 4.14 -2.12
N TYR A 87 -11.32 5.17 -1.68
CA TYR A 87 -10.06 5.00 -0.96
C TYR A 87 -10.30 4.45 0.44
N ASN A 88 -11.33 4.94 1.14
CA ASN A 88 -11.73 4.41 2.44
C ASN A 88 -12.15 2.93 2.36
N CYS A 89 -12.90 2.56 1.35
CA CYS A 89 -13.27 1.17 1.09
C CYS A 89 -12.03 0.29 0.88
N THR A 90 -11.07 0.78 0.10
CA THR A 90 -9.79 0.08 -0.16
C THR A 90 -8.96 -0.06 1.11
N LEU A 91 -8.84 1.01 1.90
CA LEU A 91 -8.14 1.01 3.18
C LEU A 91 -8.73 -0.03 4.14
N ASN A 92 -10.05 -0.03 4.31
CA ASN A 92 -10.72 -0.96 5.20
C ASN A 92 -10.56 -2.42 4.76
N SER A 93 -10.56 -2.67 3.45
CA SER A 93 -10.27 -4.01 2.90
C SER A 93 -8.84 -4.44 3.18
N PHE A 94 -7.87 -3.54 2.97
CA PHE A 94 -6.47 -3.84 3.20
C PHE A 94 -6.12 -3.96 4.68
N LYS A 95 -6.75 -3.14 5.55
CA LYS A 95 -6.67 -3.29 7.02
C LYS A 95 -7.13 -4.66 7.49
N ARG A 96 -8.25 -5.18 6.95
CA ARG A 96 -8.73 -6.55 7.27
C ARG A 96 -7.73 -7.62 6.86
N PHE A 97 -7.17 -7.52 5.66
CA PHE A 97 -6.12 -8.42 5.19
C PHE A 97 -4.90 -8.42 6.11
N ARG A 98 -4.48 -7.25 6.58
CA ARG A 98 -3.31 -7.06 7.45
C ARG A 98 -3.62 -7.23 8.95
N LEU A 99 -4.84 -7.59 9.33
CA LEU A 99 -5.30 -7.68 10.72
C LEU A 99 -5.04 -6.39 11.52
N GLY A 100 -5.14 -5.24 10.87
CA GLY A 100 -4.89 -3.93 11.47
C GLY A 100 -3.42 -3.50 11.53
N ASN A 101 -2.48 -4.37 11.16
CA ASN A 101 -1.06 -4.04 11.16
C ASN A 101 -0.71 -3.14 9.97
N ASP A 102 -0.32 -1.90 10.26
CA ASP A 102 0.16 -0.95 9.26
C ASP A 102 1.54 -1.37 8.71
N LEU A 103 1.98 -0.74 7.63
CA LEU A 103 3.27 -1.02 6.99
C LEU A 103 3.84 0.25 6.35
N TYR A 104 5.16 0.27 6.18
CA TYR A 104 5.83 1.30 5.39
C TYR A 104 5.71 1.00 3.89
N PHE A 105 5.77 2.04 3.05
CA PHE A 105 5.72 1.86 1.59
C PHE A 105 6.84 0.96 1.05
N VAL A 106 8.00 0.93 1.70
CA VAL A 106 9.13 0.06 1.34
C VAL A 106 8.84 -1.44 1.54
N GLU A 107 7.89 -1.75 2.42
CA GLU A 107 7.44 -3.12 2.69
C GLU A 107 6.35 -3.59 1.71
N LEU A 108 5.76 -2.66 0.95
CA LEU A 108 4.79 -2.99 -0.07
C LEU A 108 5.51 -3.54 -1.31
N ASP A 109 5.43 -4.84 -1.51
CA ASP A 109 6.05 -5.54 -2.63
C ASP A 109 5.06 -6.38 -3.44
N ASN A 110 5.56 -7.02 -4.50
CA ASN A 110 4.74 -7.88 -5.37
C ASN A 110 4.11 -9.05 -4.60
N ASP A 111 4.85 -9.67 -3.67
CA ASP A 111 4.41 -10.87 -2.98
C ASP A 111 3.30 -10.55 -1.99
N LEU A 112 3.40 -9.42 -1.30
CA LEU A 112 2.33 -8.90 -0.44
C LEU A 112 1.06 -8.58 -1.25
N LEU A 113 1.22 -7.97 -2.44
CA LEU A 113 0.08 -7.66 -3.31
C LEU A 113 -0.56 -8.93 -3.88
N MET A 114 0.22 -9.95 -4.24
CA MET A 114 -0.29 -11.26 -4.66
C MET A 114 -1.03 -11.95 -3.52
N SER A 115 -0.50 -11.89 -2.29
CA SER A 115 -1.16 -12.43 -1.09
C SER A 115 -2.48 -11.71 -0.81
N TYR A 116 -2.53 -10.39 -0.99
CA TYR A 116 -3.77 -9.62 -0.88
C TYR A 116 -4.78 -10.00 -1.97
N GLU A 117 -4.34 -10.19 -3.22
CA GLU A 117 -5.20 -10.68 -4.30
C GLU A 117 -5.80 -12.06 -3.96
N TYR A 118 -4.98 -12.97 -3.44
CA TYR A 118 -5.44 -14.28 -2.99
C TYR A 118 -6.46 -14.18 -1.85
N PHE A 119 -6.21 -13.33 -0.86
CA PHE A 119 -7.15 -13.03 0.23
C PHE A 119 -8.51 -12.55 -0.30
N LEU A 120 -8.51 -11.66 -1.29
CA LEU A 120 -9.75 -11.17 -1.91
C LEU A 120 -10.48 -12.28 -2.68
N LYS A 121 -9.74 -13.14 -3.40
CA LYS A 121 -10.29 -14.30 -4.14
C LYS A 121 -10.91 -15.33 -3.18
N SER A 122 -10.21 -15.68 -2.12
CA SER A 122 -10.71 -16.62 -1.10
C SER A 122 -11.92 -16.08 -0.35
N GLY A 123 -12.07 -14.76 -0.26
CA GLY A 123 -13.28 -14.08 0.22
C GLY A 123 -14.46 -14.08 -0.76
N GLY A 124 -14.35 -14.75 -1.91
CA GLY A 124 -15.41 -14.89 -2.91
C GLY A 124 -15.69 -13.63 -3.75
N LEU A 125 -14.76 -12.68 -3.80
CA LEU A 125 -14.94 -11.45 -4.57
C LEU A 125 -14.74 -11.70 -6.08
N SER A 126 -15.57 -11.02 -6.92
CA SER A 126 -15.42 -11.07 -8.36
C SER A 126 -14.11 -10.45 -8.83
N MET A 127 -13.62 -10.89 -10.01
CA MET A 127 -12.39 -10.36 -10.59
C MET A 127 -12.45 -8.84 -10.84
N ASN A 128 -13.62 -8.31 -11.19
CA ASN A 128 -13.81 -6.87 -11.34
C ASN A 128 -13.69 -6.11 -10.01
N THR A 129 -14.15 -6.71 -8.91
CA THR A 129 -14.00 -6.13 -7.55
C THR A 129 -12.53 -6.19 -7.10
N ILE A 130 -11.85 -7.30 -7.36
CA ILE A 130 -10.40 -7.44 -7.06
C ILE A 130 -9.60 -6.39 -7.84
N SER A 131 -9.87 -6.27 -9.14
CA SER A 131 -9.26 -5.24 -9.98
C SER A 131 -9.53 -3.82 -9.48
N PHE A 132 -10.74 -3.56 -8.97
CA PHE A 132 -11.07 -2.27 -8.36
C PHE A 132 -10.12 -1.96 -7.19
N TYR A 133 -9.94 -2.88 -6.24
CA TYR A 133 -9.03 -2.69 -5.10
C TYR A 133 -7.58 -2.50 -5.55
N MET A 134 -7.09 -3.33 -6.46
CA MET A 134 -5.72 -3.25 -6.97
C MET A 134 -5.45 -1.93 -7.69
N ARG A 135 -6.38 -1.47 -8.53
CA ARG A 135 -6.24 -0.17 -9.22
C ARG A 135 -6.26 1.02 -8.25
N ARG A 136 -7.07 0.95 -7.19
CA ARG A 136 -7.10 2.01 -6.16
C ARG A 136 -5.81 2.02 -5.35
N LEU A 137 -5.33 0.86 -4.93
CA LEU A 137 -4.07 0.75 -4.22
C LEU A 137 -2.88 1.24 -5.08
N ARG A 138 -2.86 0.92 -6.38
CA ARG A 138 -1.88 1.45 -7.32
C ARG A 138 -1.94 2.98 -7.43
N ALA A 139 -3.13 3.55 -7.51
CA ALA A 139 -3.30 5.00 -7.57
C ALA A 139 -2.79 5.69 -6.28
N ILE A 140 -3.04 5.08 -5.12
CA ILE A 140 -2.51 5.55 -3.83
C ILE A 140 -0.98 5.47 -3.81
N TYR A 141 -0.42 4.34 -4.25
CA TYR A 141 1.03 4.16 -4.33
C TYR A 141 1.70 5.20 -5.23
N ASN A 142 1.14 5.46 -6.42
CA ASN A 142 1.68 6.47 -7.33
C ASN A 142 1.69 7.86 -6.69
N ARG A 143 0.66 8.23 -5.93
CA ARG A 143 0.67 9.50 -5.18
C ARG A 143 1.74 9.53 -4.10
N ALA A 144 1.98 8.41 -3.42
CA ALA A 144 3.07 8.33 -2.46
C ALA A 144 4.46 8.48 -3.14
N VAL A 145 4.60 7.99 -4.37
CA VAL A 145 5.81 8.22 -5.19
C VAL A 145 5.93 9.71 -5.55
N GLU A 146 4.86 10.36 -5.99
CA GLU A 146 4.82 11.80 -6.28
C GLU A 146 5.21 12.63 -5.05
N ASP A 147 4.75 12.23 -3.86
CA ASP A 147 5.06 12.87 -2.58
C ASP A 147 6.47 12.48 -2.05
N GLY A 148 7.23 11.65 -2.76
CA GLY A 148 8.59 11.21 -2.37
C GLY A 148 8.62 10.22 -1.20
N LEU A 149 7.50 9.60 -0.86
CA LEU A 149 7.37 8.63 0.24
C LEU A 149 7.65 7.19 -0.20
N ALA A 150 7.60 6.92 -1.50
CA ALA A 150 7.87 5.63 -2.11
C ALA A 150 8.77 5.78 -3.33
N GLU A 151 9.50 4.73 -3.69
CA GLU A 151 10.29 4.69 -4.92
C GLU A 151 9.42 4.21 -6.10
N GLN A 152 9.67 4.76 -7.30
CA GLN A 152 8.98 4.30 -8.51
C GLN A 152 9.32 2.83 -8.78
N SER A 153 8.30 1.97 -8.81
CA SER A 153 8.48 0.54 -9.08
C SER A 153 7.25 -0.09 -9.75
N ASN A 154 7.46 -1.25 -10.37
CA ASN A 154 6.43 -1.99 -11.10
C ASN A 154 5.70 -3.01 -10.20
N LEU A 155 5.35 -2.64 -8.96
CA LEU A 155 4.75 -3.54 -7.97
C LEU A 155 3.45 -4.22 -8.44
N PHE A 156 2.66 -3.54 -9.27
CA PHE A 156 1.34 -4.02 -9.70
C PHE A 156 1.36 -4.82 -11.01
N LYS A 157 2.56 -5.19 -11.51
CA LYS A 157 2.67 -5.92 -12.78
C LYS A 157 2.11 -7.34 -12.71
N LYS A 158 2.24 -7.99 -11.56
CA LYS A 158 1.86 -9.40 -11.35
C LYS A 158 0.44 -9.59 -10.82
N VAL A 159 -0.27 -8.53 -10.47
CA VAL A 159 -1.63 -8.60 -9.91
C VAL A 159 -2.68 -8.20 -10.94
N TYR A 160 -3.91 -8.69 -10.75
CA TYR A 160 -5.00 -8.45 -11.68
C TYR A 160 -5.52 -7.02 -11.58
N THR A 161 -5.35 -6.25 -12.64
CA THR A 161 -5.83 -4.86 -12.77
C THR A 161 -6.72 -4.64 -14.00
N SER A 162 -7.05 -5.69 -14.74
CA SER A 162 -7.92 -5.65 -15.92
C SER A 162 -9.41 -5.61 -15.55
N SER A 163 -10.29 -5.46 -16.52
CA SER A 163 -11.74 -5.54 -16.35
C SER A 163 -12.30 -6.70 -17.17
N GLU A 164 -13.12 -7.54 -16.54
CA GLU A 164 -13.92 -8.53 -17.25
C GLU A 164 -15.18 -7.90 -17.78
N ILE A 165 -15.61 -8.37 -18.97
CA ILE A 165 -16.88 -7.95 -19.56
C ILE A 165 -18.01 -8.53 -18.70
N THR A 166 -18.82 -7.67 -18.11
CA THR A 166 -20.02 -8.07 -17.40
C THR A 166 -21.20 -8.13 -18.35
N VAL A 167 -21.95 -9.22 -18.32
CA VAL A 167 -23.22 -9.32 -19.05
C VAL A 167 -24.18 -8.27 -18.47
N LYS A 168 -24.48 -7.24 -19.25
CA LYS A 168 -25.48 -6.25 -18.88
C LYS A 168 -26.85 -6.94 -18.86
N ARG A 169 -27.46 -7.06 -17.69
CA ARG A 169 -28.86 -7.50 -17.55
C ARG A 169 -29.78 -6.33 -17.92
N ALA A 170 -29.80 -5.95 -19.18
CA ALA A 170 -30.79 -5.01 -19.69
C ALA A 170 -32.15 -5.73 -19.74
N ILE A 171 -33.10 -5.24 -18.96
CA ILE A 171 -34.51 -5.68 -19.07
C ILE A 171 -35.04 -5.12 -20.37
N SER A 172 -35.61 -5.98 -21.22
CA SER A 172 -36.19 -5.52 -22.50
C SER A 172 -37.37 -4.57 -22.22
N LEU A 173 -37.56 -3.55 -23.05
CA LEU A 173 -38.68 -2.62 -22.98
C LEU A 173 -40.06 -3.32 -22.96
N LYS A 174 -40.17 -4.51 -23.60
CA LYS A 174 -41.37 -5.36 -23.55
C LYS A 174 -41.68 -5.93 -22.16
N SER A 175 -40.67 -6.11 -21.31
CA SER A 175 -40.84 -6.63 -19.94
C SER A 175 -41.22 -5.54 -18.94
N ILE A 176 -41.13 -4.26 -19.30
CA ILE A 176 -41.48 -3.11 -18.45
C ILE A 176 -42.93 -2.67 -18.70
N LYS A 177 -43.53 -3.01 -19.86
CA LYS A 177 -44.93 -2.73 -20.15
C LYS A 177 -45.83 -3.91 -19.74
N ARG A 178 -46.06 -4.04 -18.47
CA ARG A 178 -47.18 -4.78 -17.87
C ARG A 178 -47.83 -3.91 -16.83
#